data_3b4921c25abf5ec30f7796544525f50d
#
_entry.id   3b4921c25abf5ec30f7796544525f50d
#
_cell.length_a   1.000
_cell.length_b   1.000
_cell.length_c   1.000
_cell.angle_alpha   90.00
_cell.angle_beta   90.00
_cell.angle_gamma   90.00
#
_symmetry.space_group_name_H-M   'P 1'
#
loop_
_entity.id
_entity.type
_entity.pdbx_description
1 polymer ?
#
loop_
_entity_poly.entity_id
_entity_poly.type
_entity_poly.pdbx_seq_one_letter_code
_entity_poly.pdbx_strand_id
1 'polypeptide(L)'
;MHLFPRPSLILVILTIISPALLADCSEQTPVALADTQPQSDNTPADSSPELAPREVPLWPEDSSVLQDGIRELAGKKNAVTHPSFLLYAPQARSARAAILVFPGGGFKALAIGKHSTIGFEGVDVCKWLTEAGVTCILVRYRVPNTGCNWNRETRRHDTPGIPMALQDAQRAISIVRYHAVEYGIDPDKIGVMGFSAGGNLAVLSSTAFNARSYRPIDDSDQASSRPDFAIPVYPGHMTMEHKNKTPREVAARELNTDIVISSRIPPTLLIHAKDDTVDPIHYSEIYARELRNAGLDVTLNIYETGGHAFGVRKQGTDTDRWMDDALDWLRAKGIL
;
A
#
# COMPACT_ATOMS: atom_id res chain seq x y z
N MET A 1 -2.26 -76.73 -39.04
CA MET A 1 -3.16 -75.58 -39.18
C MET A 1 -2.71 -74.53 -38.21
N HIS A 2 -1.73 -73.70 -38.64
CA HIS A 2 -1.07 -72.70 -37.79
C HIS A 2 -1.70 -71.33 -38.09
N LEU A 3 -2.31 -70.71 -37.10
CA LEU A 3 -2.82 -69.34 -37.15
C LEU A 3 -1.75 -68.40 -36.64
N PHE A 4 -1.28 -67.50 -37.51
CA PHE A 4 -0.38 -66.40 -37.15
C PHE A 4 -1.21 -65.24 -36.55
N PRO A 5 -0.76 -64.55 -35.51
CA PRO A 5 -1.38 -63.32 -35.02
C PRO A 5 -0.94 -62.10 -35.85
N ARG A 6 -1.90 -61.19 -36.12
CA ARG A 6 -1.70 -59.91 -36.81
C ARG A 6 -1.00 -58.92 -35.88
N PRO A 7 -0.12 -58.06 -36.35
CA PRO A 7 0.49 -57.01 -35.53
C PRO A 7 -0.48 -55.84 -35.32
N SER A 8 -0.61 -55.44 -34.04
CA SER A 8 -1.35 -54.23 -33.63
C SER A 8 -0.56 -52.98 -34.01
N LEU A 9 -1.20 -52.10 -34.75
CA LEU A 9 -0.67 -50.78 -35.11
C LEU A 9 -0.75 -49.87 -33.87
N ILE A 10 0.41 -49.54 -33.29
CA ILE A 10 0.51 -48.56 -32.22
C ILE A 10 0.50 -47.18 -32.87
N LEU A 11 -0.63 -46.46 -32.72
CA LEU A 11 -0.76 -45.07 -33.11
C LEU A 11 -0.03 -44.20 -32.08
N VAL A 12 1.18 -43.73 -32.41
CA VAL A 12 1.91 -42.74 -31.62
C VAL A 12 1.25 -41.38 -31.88
N ILE A 13 0.43 -40.92 -30.96
CA ILE A 13 -0.08 -39.54 -30.95
C ILE A 13 1.08 -38.65 -30.45
N LEU A 14 1.75 -37.98 -31.38
CA LEU A 14 2.63 -36.87 -31.03
C LEU A 14 1.78 -35.70 -30.55
N THR A 15 1.62 -35.55 -29.25
CA THR A 15 1.12 -34.32 -28.66
C THR A 15 2.19 -33.23 -28.83
N ILE A 16 1.91 -32.33 -29.76
CA ILE A 16 2.67 -31.08 -29.90
C ILE A 16 2.34 -30.27 -28.65
N ILE A 17 3.27 -30.24 -27.69
CA ILE A 17 3.24 -29.34 -26.56
C ILE A 17 3.55 -27.95 -27.11
N SER A 18 2.53 -27.17 -27.33
CA SER A 18 2.65 -25.73 -27.59
C SER A 18 3.36 -25.10 -26.40
N PRO A 19 4.41 -24.29 -26.60
CA PRO A 19 5.03 -23.57 -25.47
C PRO A 19 4.00 -22.58 -24.94
N ALA A 20 3.43 -22.93 -23.78
CA ALA A 20 2.57 -21.99 -23.07
C ALA A 20 3.38 -20.73 -22.76
N LEU A 21 2.89 -19.60 -23.26
CA LEU A 21 3.40 -18.26 -23.04
C LEU A 21 3.87 -18.10 -21.58
N LEU A 22 5.16 -17.80 -21.44
CA LEU A 22 5.75 -17.19 -20.28
C LEU A 22 5.07 -15.81 -20.10
N ALA A 23 3.99 -15.75 -19.34
CA ALA A 23 3.48 -14.47 -18.88
C ALA A 23 4.50 -13.94 -17.86
N ASP A 24 5.42 -13.13 -18.35
CA ASP A 24 6.37 -12.38 -17.55
C ASP A 24 5.56 -11.36 -16.73
N CYS A 25 5.89 -11.21 -15.45
CA CYS A 25 5.32 -10.16 -14.60
C CYS A 25 5.62 -8.74 -15.13
N SER A 26 6.43 -8.62 -16.18
CA SER A 26 6.76 -7.37 -16.85
C SER A 26 5.66 -6.85 -17.79
N GLU A 27 4.69 -7.68 -18.21
CA GLU A 27 3.65 -7.31 -19.16
C GLU A 27 2.27 -7.07 -18.50
N GLN A 28 2.21 -6.15 -17.57
CA GLN A 28 1.02 -5.34 -17.44
C GLN A 28 1.28 -4.04 -18.18
N THR A 29 0.94 -4.00 -19.45
CA THR A 29 0.87 -2.78 -20.26
C THR A 29 -0.01 -1.77 -19.53
N PRO A 30 0.47 -0.53 -19.33
CA PRO A 30 -0.43 0.52 -18.88
C PRO A 30 -1.50 0.69 -19.96
N VAL A 31 -2.77 0.60 -19.56
CA VAL A 31 -3.88 0.99 -20.41
C VAL A 31 -3.63 2.43 -20.81
N ALA A 32 -3.43 2.67 -22.09
CA ALA A 32 -3.28 4.00 -22.64
C ALA A 32 -4.60 4.76 -22.41
N LEU A 33 -4.60 5.65 -21.46
CA LEU A 33 -5.63 6.67 -21.30
C LEU A 33 -5.46 7.66 -22.46
N ALA A 34 -6.54 7.89 -23.18
CA ALA A 34 -6.60 8.81 -24.31
C ALA A 34 -6.05 10.19 -23.92
N ASP A 35 -5.15 10.71 -24.77
CA ASP A 35 -4.62 12.06 -24.71
C ASP A 35 -5.76 13.10 -24.81
N THR A 36 -6.22 13.57 -23.66
CA THR A 36 -6.93 14.84 -23.57
C THR A 36 -5.92 15.90 -23.18
N GLN A 37 -5.65 16.81 -24.09
CA GLN A 37 -4.78 17.97 -23.87
C GLN A 37 -5.25 18.76 -22.65
N PRO A 38 -4.35 19.17 -21.74
CA PRO A 38 -4.73 20.00 -20.61
C PRO A 38 -5.06 21.41 -21.10
N GLN A 39 -6.26 21.88 -20.80
CA GLN A 39 -6.58 23.31 -20.85
C GLN A 39 -5.72 24.02 -19.81
N SER A 40 -5.12 25.13 -20.23
CA SER A 40 -4.31 26.00 -19.39
C SER A 40 -5.21 26.68 -18.34
N ASP A 41 -5.20 26.15 -17.12
CA ASP A 41 -5.81 26.81 -15.97
C ASP A 41 -4.85 27.90 -15.45
N ASN A 42 -5.18 29.14 -15.76
CA ASN A 42 -4.58 30.34 -15.18
C ASN A 42 -5.22 30.64 -13.81
N THR A 43 -5.03 29.76 -12.83
CA THR A 43 -5.32 30.09 -11.44
C THR A 43 -4.10 30.81 -10.85
N PRO A 44 -4.26 31.98 -10.18
CA PRO A 44 -3.14 32.66 -9.55
C PRO A 44 -2.49 31.76 -8.51
N ALA A 45 -1.18 31.59 -8.56
CA ALA A 45 -0.42 30.89 -7.55
C ALA A 45 -0.66 31.59 -6.19
N ASP A 46 -1.27 30.87 -5.25
CA ASP A 46 -1.35 31.25 -3.85
C ASP A 46 0.09 31.32 -3.31
N SER A 47 0.55 32.54 -3.03
CA SER A 47 1.92 32.86 -2.63
C SER A 47 2.11 32.82 -1.10
N SER A 48 1.36 31.98 -0.38
CA SER A 48 1.69 31.68 1.01
C SER A 48 2.98 30.87 1.05
N PRO A 49 3.99 31.21 1.87
CA PRO A 49 5.20 30.42 1.96
C PRO A 49 4.85 29.04 2.55
N GLU A 50 4.70 28.04 1.68
CA GLU A 50 4.60 26.66 2.07
C GLU A 50 5.91 26.30 2.78
N LEU A 51 5.86 26.06 4.09
CA LEU A 51 7.02 25.60 4.85
C LEU A 51 7.54 24.32 4.20
N ALA A 52 8.76 24.36 3.66
CA ALA A 52 9.37 23.21 3.05
C ALA A 52 9.37 22.04 4.04
N PRO A 53 8.99 20.82 3.60
CA PRO A 53 8.92 19.67 4.51
C PRO A 53 10.30 19.34 5.08
N ARG A 54 10.32 18.90 6.35
CA ARG A 54 11.53 18.36 6.95
C ARG A 54 11.73 16.93 6.47
N GLU A 55 12.83 16.63 5.78
CA GLU A 55 13.20 15.26 5.42
C GLU A 55 13.98 14.59 6.57
N VAL A 56 13.59 13.34 6.90
CA VAL A 56 14.22 12.53 7.93
C VAL A 56 14.57 11.17 7.34
N PRO A 57 15.84 10.79 7.27
CA PRO A 57 16.26 9.45 6.85
C PRO A 57 15.78 8.39 7.84
N LEU A 58 15.40 7.21 7.34
CA LEU A 58 14.93 6.12 8.21
C LEU A 58 16.09 5.35 8.84
N TRP A 59 17.19 5.21 8.16
CA TRP A 59 18.30 4.36 8.58
C TRP A 59 19.60 5.16 8.65
N PRO A 60 20.46 4.91 9.66
CA PRO A 60 21.83 5.39 9.65
C PRO A 60 22.57 4.88 8.40
N GLU A 61 23.49 5.70 7.87
CA GLU A 61 24.24 5.38 6.64
C GLU A 61 25.05 4.07 6.74
N ASP A 62 25.55 3.72 7.92
CA ASP A 62 26.33 2.52 8.20
C ASP A 62 25.49 1.30 8.61
N SER A 63 24.16 1.44 8.69
CA SER A 63 23.31 0.34 9.10
C SER A 63 23.29 -0.80 8.07
N SER A 64 23.36 -2.05 8.52
CA SER A 64 23.29 -3.22 7.66
C SER A 64 21.97 -3.28 6.87
N VAL A 65 20.88 -2.84 7.47
CA VAL A 65 19.55 -2.80 6.82
C VAL A 65 19.55 -1.89 5.60
N LEU A 66 20.19 -0.70 5.69
CA LEU A 66 20.33 0.21 4.56
C LEU A 66 21.26 -0.37 3.50
N GLN A 67 22.44 -0.85 3.92
CA GLN A 67 23.46 -1.37 3.01
C GLN A 67 22.99 -2.62 2.23
N ASP A 68 22.20 -3.50 2.88
CA ASP A 68 21.57 -4.64 2.21
C ASP A 68 20.55 -4.16 1.16
N GLY A 69 19.73 -3.19 1.49
CA GLY A 69 18.76 -2.60 0.56
C GLY A 69 19.45 -1.90 -0.62
N ILE A 70 20.51 -1.15 -0.39
CA ILE A 70 21.29 -0.51 -1.47
C ILE A 70 21.84 -1.56 -2.43
N ARG A 71 22.43 -2.63 -1.90
CA ARG A 71 22.96 -3.73 -2.74
C ARG A 71 21.86 -4.44 -3.54
N GLU A 72 20.73 -4.72 -2.91
CA GLU A 72 19.62 -5.41 -3.56
C GLU A 72 18.97 -4.56 -4.64
N LEU A 73 18.87 -3.25 -4.44
CA LEU A 73 18.18 -2.33 -5.33
C LEU A 73 19.09 -1.68 -6.38
N ALA A 74 20.40 -1.93 -6.33
CA ALA A 74 21.36 -1.35 -7.26
C ALA A 74 20.96 -1.59 -8.72
N GLY A 75 20.88 -0.49 -9.49
CA GLY A 75 20.54 -0.52 -10.92
C GLY A 75 19.08 -0.86 -11.27
N LYS A 76 18.22 -1.12 -10.28
CA LYS A 76 16.79 -1.34 -10.54
C LYS A 76 16.10 -0.02 -10.90
N LYS A 77 15.21 -0.06 -11.88
CA LYS A 77 14.43 1.11 -12.31
C LYS A 77 13.51 1.58 -11.17
N ASN A 78 13.41 2.90 -11.03
CA ASN A 78 12.59 3.56 -9.99
C ASN A 78 12.98 3.20 -8.55
N ALA A 79 14.21 2.75 -8.33
CA ALA A 79 14.66 2.34 -7.01
C ALA A 79 14.70 3.51 -6.02
N VAL A 80 14.12 3.29 -4.85
CA VAL A 80 14.32 4.11 -3.65
C VAL A 80 15.30 3.33 -2.76
N THR A 81 16.57 3.71 -2.77
CA THR A 81 17.64 3.03 -2.02
C THR A 81 17.88 3.64 -0.65
N HIS A 82 17.57 4.93 -0.49
CA HIS A 82 17.69 5.69 0.76
C HIS A 82 16.29 6.10 1.24
N PRO A 83 15.59 5.23 1.97
CA PRO A 83 14.25 5.51 2.45
C PRO A 83 14.26 6.63 3.49
N SER A 84 13.27 7.50 3.42
CA SER A 84 13.10 8.65 4.29
C SER A 84 11.61 8.95 4.49
N PHE A 85 11.30 9.88 5.36
CA PHE A 85 9.99 10.51 5.33
C PHE A 85 10.10 12.03 5.23
N LEU A 86 9.07 12.64 4.66
CA LEU A 86 8.88 14.09 4.60
C LEU A 86 7.80 14.48 5.60
N LEU A 87 8.14 15.32 6.58
CA LEU A 87 7.22 15.80 7.61
C LEU A 87 6.64 17.15 7.17
N TYR A 88 5.33 17.19 6.99
CA TYR A 88 4.52 18.37 6.72
C TYR A 88 3.72 18.73 7.97
N ALA A 89 4.08 19.83 8.61
CA ALA A 89 3.39 20.30 9.81
C ALA A 89 2.22 21.23 9.44
N PRO A 90 1.02 21.06 10.03
CA PRO A 90 -0.07 22.00 9.84
C PRO A 90 0.25 23.34 10.52
N GLN A 91 -0.30 24.43 9.98
CA GLN A 91 -0.16 25.75 10.59
C GLN A 91 -0.87 25.82 11.95
N ALA A 92 -2.04 25.21 12.07
CA ALA A 92 -2.80 25.09 13.31
C ALA A 92 -2.83 23.62 13.77
N ARG A 93 -2.15 23.32 14.86
CA ARG A 93 -2.05 21.94 15.42
C ARG A 93 -3.15 21.67 16.44
N SER A 94 -4.41 21.73 16.04
CA SER A 94 -5.54 21.57 16.96
C SER A 94 -5.66 20.14 17.51
N ALA A 95 -5.43 19.14 16.68
CA ALA A 95 -5.65 17.74 17.03
C ALA A 95 -4.39 17.02 17.56
N ARG A 96 -3.20 17.55 17.30
CA ARG A 96 -1.90 16.89 17.55
C ARG A 96 -1.79 15.47 16.98
N ALA A 97 -2.64 15.12 16.02
CA ALA A 97 -2.62 13.85 15.35
C ALA A 97 -1.60 13.84 14.19
N ALA A 98 -1.06 12.66 13.87
CA ALA A 98 -0.22 12.46 12.71
C ALA A 98 -0.69 11.26 11.90
N ILE A 99 -0.52 11.35 10.58
CA ILE A 99 -0.79 10.25 9.66
C ILE A 99 0.45 10.01 8.79
N LEU A 100 1.00 8.79 8.89
CA LEU A 100 2.03 8.33 7.96
C LEU A 100 1.34 7.88 6.68
N VAL A 101 1.70 8.51 5.56
CA VAL A 101 1.13 8.24 4.25
C VAL A 101 2.07 7.34 3.46
N PHE A 102 1.55 6.19 3.01
CA PHE A 102 2.24 5.24 2.16
C PHE A 102 1.71 5.33 0.72
N PRO A 103 2.45 5.91 -0.22
CA PRO A 103 2.04 6.00 -1.62
C PRO A 103 1.88 4.62 -2.27
N GLY A 104 1.05 4.54 -3.31
CA GLY A 104 0.91 3.36 -4.15
C GLY A 104 2.09 3.19 -5.13
N GLY A 105 1.89 2.36 -6.14
CA GLY A 105 2.87 2.08 -7.20
C GLY A 105 3.25 0.61 -7.32
N GLY A 106 2.41 -0.31 -6.84
CA GLY A 106 2.55 -1.76 -6.99
C GLY A 106 3.81 -2.33 -6.35
N PHE A 107 4.40 -1.66 -5.37
CA PHE A 107 5.73 -1.94 -4.82
C PHE A 107 6.87 -1.94 -5.85
N LYS A 108 6.62 -1.45 -7.07
CA LYS A 108 7.61 -1.33 -8.15
C LYS A 108 8.21 0.08 -8.23
N ALA A 109 7.45 1.07 -7.79
CA ALA A 109 7.79 2.48 -7.74
C ALA A 109 6.96 3.15 -6.63
N LEU A 110 7.23 4.43 -6.35
CA LEU A 110 6.35 5.24 -5.51
C LEU A 110 5.59 6.25 -6.37
N ALA A 111 4.29 6.32 -6.17
CA ALA A 111 3.40 7.29 -6.81
C ALA A 111 3.56 8.68 -6.17
N ILE A 112 4.77 9.25 -6.22
CA ILE A 112 5.13 10.55 -5.67
C ILE A 112 5.60 11.47 -6.81
N GLY A 113 4.97 12.62 -7.01
CA GLY A 113 5.49 13.67 -7.89
C GLY A 113 4.57 14.17 -8.99
N LYS A 114 4.87 15.36 -9.50
CA LYS A 114 4.07 16.13 -10.47
C LYS A 114 3.87 15.45 -11.84
N HIS A 115 4.67 14.46 -12.17
CA HIS A 115 4.63 13.76 -13.47
C HIS A 115 4.13 12.31 -13.38
N SER A 116 3.77 11.84 -12.20
CA SER A 116 3.09 10.57 -12.06
C SER A 116 1.63 10.76 -12.45
N THR A 117 1.14 10.06 -13.43
CA THR A 117 -0.31 9.96 -13.72
C THR A 117 -1.10 9.40 -12.53
N ILE A 118 -0.38 8.88 -11.54
CA ILE A 118 -0.84 8.33 -10.26
C ILE A 118 -0.37 9.24 -9.08
N GLY A 119 0.09 10.46 -9.34
CA GLY A 119 0.81 11.33 -8.39
C GLY A 119 -0.01 12.00 -7.29
N PHE A 120 -1.28 11.62 -7.14
CA PHE A 120 -2.22 12.25 -6.20
C PHE A 120 -2.25 11.61 -4.82
N GLU A 121 -1.32 10.69 -4.56
CA GLU A 121 -1.24 9.90 -3.33
C GLU A 121 -0.09 10.35 -2.41
N GLY A 122 0.62 11.39 -2.79
CA GLY A 122 1.78 11.89 -2.07
C GLY A 122 1.57 13.30 -1.48
N VAL A 123 2.14 14.31 -2.15
CA VAL A 123 2.13 15.71 -1.66
C VAL A 123 0.72 16.28 -1.53
N ASP A 124 -0.19 15.95 -2.49
CA ASP A 124 -1.57 16.45 -2.45
C ASP A 124 -2.34 15.91 -1.24
N VAL A 125 -2.06 14.66 -0.81
CA VAL A 125 -2.61 14.09 0.44
C VAL A 125 -2.09 14.85 1.64
N CYS A 126 -0.80 15.18 1.67
CA CYS A 126 -0.22 15.94 2.76
C CYS A 126 -0.79 17.36 2.85
N LYS A 127 -1.05 17.99 1.71
CA LYS A 127 -1.73 19.29 1.68
C LYS A 127 -3.12 19.19 2.33
N TRP A 128 -3.94 18.26 1.89
CA TRP A 128 -5.27 18.03 2.47
C TRP A 128 -5.22 17.76 3.99
N LEU A 129 -4.32 16.89 4.45
CA LEU A 129 -4.20 16.56 5.87
C LEU A 129 -3.73 17.75 6.70
N THR A 130 -2.78 18.54 6.20
CA THR A 130 -2.30 19.74 6.92
C THR A 130 -3.34 20.85 6.96
N GLU A 131 -4.16 21.02 5.93
CA GLU A 131 -5.33 21.91 5.93
C GLU A 131 -6.37 21.48 6.97
N ALA A 132 -6.51 20.16 7.20
CA ALA A 132 -7.36 19.59 8.26
C ALA A 132 -6.73 19.64 9.68
N GLY A 133 -5.53 20.22 9.84
CA GLY A 133 -4.83 20.33 11.12
C GLY A 133 -4.07 19.07 11.55
N VAL A 134 -3.85 18.12 10.65
CA VAL A 134 -3.13 16.86 10.89
C VAL A 134 -1.71 16.94 10.37
N THR A 135 -0.73 16.51 11.16
CA THR A 135 0.66 16.36 10.68
C THR A 135 0.70 15.20 9.67
N CYS A 136 1.14 15.49 8.45
CA CYS A 136 1.35 14.49 7.42
C CYS A 136 2.80 14.05 7.36
N ILE A 137 3.02 12.75 7.30
CA ILE A 137 4.35 12.13 7.21
C ILE A 137 4.39 11.26 5.96
N LEU A 138 4.89 11.81 4.86
CA LEU A 138 4.97 11.11 3.58
C LEU A 138 6.18 10.18 3.57
N VAL A 139 5.94 8.88 3.59
CA VAL A 139 7.00 7.87 3.70
C VAL A 139 7.47 7.44 2.32
N ARG A 140 8.76 7.61 2.05
CA ARG A 140 9.46 7.13 0.86
C ARG A 140 10.11 5.79 1.19
N TYR A 141 9.33 4.73 1.20
CA TYR A 141 9.80 3.38 1.51
C TYR A 141 10.56 2.75 0.33
N ARG A 142 11.41 1.76 0.61
CA ARG A 142 12.24 1.08 -0.40
C ARG A 142 11.39 0.33 -1.42
N VAL A 143 11.65 0.63 -2.70
CA VAL A 143 11.09 -0.05 -3.87
C VAL A 143 12.21 -0.19 -4.92
N PRO A 144 12.08 -1.11 -5.89
CA PRO A 144 11.08 -2.18 -5.99
C PRO A 144 11.30 -3.23 -4.91
N ASN A 145 10.23 -3.67 -4.26
CA ASN A 145 10.30 -4.59 -3.12
C ASN A 145 9.57 -5.92 -3.34
N THR A 146 8.99 -6.10 -4.48
CA THR A 146 8.50 -7.41 -4.87
C THR A 146 9.11 -7.82 -6.19
N GLY A 147 9.61 -9.00 -6.26
CA GLY A 147 10.01 -9.63 -7.51
C GLY A 147 8.90 -10.50 -8.07
N CYS A 148 7.62 -10.15 -8.04
CA CYS A 148 6.60 -11.13 -8.42
C CYS A 148 6.93 -12.51 -7.81
N ASN A 149 7.01 -12.61 -6.50
CA ASN A 149 7.41 -13.83 -5.78
C ASN A 149 6.39 -14.98 -5.98
N TRP A 150 5.94 -15.15 -7.23
CA TRP A 150 5.02 -16.21 -7.58
C TRP A 150 5.73 -17.55 -7.58
N ASN A 151 5.41 -18.37 -6.59
CA ASN A 151 5.85 -19.76 -6.51
C ASN A 151 5.00 -20.62 -7.45
N ARG A 152 5.63 -21.19 -8.47
CA ARG A 152 4.92 -21.99 -9.49
C ARG A 152 4.45 -23.34 -8.95
N GLU A 153 5.11 -23.91 -7.95
CA GLU A 153 4.76 -25.20 -7.35
C GLU A 153 3.54 -25.06 -6.42
N THR A 154 3.60 -24.09 -5.49
CA THR A 154 2.51 -23.84 -4.56
C THR A 154 1.37 -23.04 -5.17
N ARG A 155 1.60 -22.38 -6.34
CA ARG A 155 0.68 -21.48 -7.04
C ARG A 155 0.22 -20.32 -6.13
N ARG A 156 1.12 -19.82 -5.31
CA ARG A 156 0.92 -18.72 -4.36
C ARG A 156 2.07 -17.74 -4.47
N HIS A 157 1.86 -16.54 -3.95
CA HIS A 157 2.99 -15.64 -3.70
C HIS A 157 3.74 -16.13 -2.47
N ASP A 158 5.06 -16.31 -2.60
CA ASP A 158 5.92 -16.57 -1.44
C ASP A 158 5.97 -15.32 -0.57
N THR A 159 5.82 -15.52 0.70
CA THR A 159 5.83 -14.48 1.72
C THR A 159 7.15 -14.49 2.52
N PRO A 160 7.57 -13.37 3.05
CA PRO A 160 7.02 -12.04 2.95
C PRO A 160 7.39 -11.38 1.61
N GLY A 161 6.38 -10.95 0.85
CA GLY A 161 6.60 -10.30 -0.46
C GLY A 161 7.26 -8.93 -0.37
N ILE A 162 7.23 -8.25 0.79
CA ILE A 162 7.65 -6.86 0.93
C ILE A 162 8.47 -6.59 2.22
N PRO A 163 9.51 -7.38 2.52
CA PRO A 163 10.22 -7.22 3.80
C PRO A 163 10.83 -5.83 3.98
N MET A 164 11.45 -5.25 2.95
CA MET A 164 12.07 -3.92 3.04
C MET A 164 11.05 -2.81 3.26
N ALA A 165 9.93 -2.81 2.54
CA ALA A 165 8.88 -1.80 2.72
C ALA A 165 8.26 -1.88 4.14
N LEU A 166 8.03 -3.10 4.65
CA LEU A 166 7.53 -3.29 6.02
C LEU A 166 8.53 -2.84 7.08
N GLN A 167 9.83 -3.12 6.89
CA GLN A 167 10.89 -2.59 7.76
C GLN A 167 10.85 -1.08 7.82
N ASP A 168 10.77 -0.42 6.65
CA ASP A 168 10.73 1.04 6.54
C ASP A 168 9.48 1.63 7.20
N ALA A 169 8.31 1.00 7.01
CA ALA A 169 7.06 1.43 7.64
C ALA A 169 7.12 1.30 9.18
N GLN A 170 7.56 0.15 9.70
CA GLN A 170 7.73 -0.05 11.14
C GLN A 170 8.73 0.95 11.72
N ARG A 171 9.84 1.19 11.04
CA ARG A 171 10.85 2.15 11.44
C ARG A 171 10.32 3.59 11.46
N ALA A 172 9.62 4.00 10.39
CA ALA A 172 9.01 5.33 10.31
C ALA A 172 8.03 5.59 11.47
N ILE A 173 7.15 4.63 11.76
CA ILE A 173 6.19 4.76 12.88
C ILE A 173 6.92 4.90 14.22
N SER A 174 7.97 4.11 14.43
CA SER A 174 8.76 4.17 15.67
C SER A 174 9.50 5.49 15.83
N ILE A 175 10.16 6.00 14.79
CA ILE A 175 10.84 7.31 14.81
C ILE A 175 9.82 8.42 15.13
N VAL A 176 8.66 8.43 14.43
CA VAL A 176 7.64 9.45 14.64
C VAL A 176 7.11 9.40 16.07
N ARG A 177 6.86 8.23 16.62
CA ARG A 177 6.37 8.08 18.00
C ARG A 177 7.43 8.47 19.02
N TYR A 178 8.68 8.10 18.82
CA TYR A 178 9.78 8.47 19.72
C TYR A 178 9.99 9.98 19.77
N HIS A 179 9.91 10.66 18.62
CA HIS A 179 10.06 12.10 18.50
C HIS A 179 8.71 12.87 18.53
N ALA A 180 7.62 12.24 18.97
CA ALA A 180 6.28 12.83 18.90
C ALA A 180 6.19 14.21 19.58
N VAL A 181 6.79 14.37 20.75
CA VAL A 181 6.83 15.65 21.48
C VAL A 181 7.58 16.73 20.68
N GLU A 182 8.73 16.40 20.11
CA GLU A 182 9.51 17.32 19.25
C GLU A 182 8.69 17.76 18.03
N TYR A 183 7.95 16.84 17.44
CA TYR A 183 7.11 17.12 16.26
C TYR A 183 5.76 17.76 16.61
N GLY A 184 5.46 17.94 17.90
CA GLY A 184 4.19 18.48 18.37
C GLY A 184 3.02 17.53 18.16
N ILE A 185 3.27 16.23 18.16
CA ILE A 185 2.33 15.12 17.94
C ILE A 185 1.99 14.48 19.29
N ASP A 186 0.77 13.99 19.42
CA ASP A 186 0.36 13.10 20.51
C ASP A 186 0.82 11.67 20.16
N PRO A 187 1.67 11.02 20.99
CA PRO A 187 2.18 9.68 20.68
C PRO A 187 1.10 8.60 20.60
N ASP A 188 -0.11 8.85 21.10
CA ASP A 188 -1.24 7.96 21.06
C ASP A 188 -2.22 8.29 19.91
N LYS A 189 -1.85 9.24 19.03
CA LYS A 189 -2.65 9.66 17.86
C LYS A 189 -1.84 9.58 16.55
N ILE A 190 -1.10 8.49 16.36
CA ILE A 190 -0.27 8.24 15.18
C ILE A 190 -0.90 7.14 14.34
N GLY A 191 -1.51 7.52 13.22
CA GLY A 191 -2.13 6.58 12.28
C GLY A 191 -1.33 6.36 11.02
N VAL A 192 -1.80 5.39 10.22
CA VAL A 192 -1.28 5.11 8.90
C VAL A 192 -2.40 5.24 7.86
N MET A 193 -2.06 5.78 6.70
CA MET A 193 -2.90 5.83 5.51
C MET A 193 -2.09 5.32 4.34
N GLY A 194 -2.69 4.54 3.46
CA GLY A 194 -1.97 4.07 2.29
C GLY A 194 -2.88 3.77 1.13
N PHE A 195 -2.34 3.85 -0.08
CA PHE A 195 -3.07 3.76 -1.34
C PHE A 195 -2.59 2.55 -2.14
N SER A 196 -3.49 1.73 -2.70
CA SER A 196 -3.11 0.58 -3.53
C SER A 196 -2.10 -0.33 -2.80
N ALA A 197 -0.89 -0.52 -3.34
CA ALA A 197 0.20 -1.21 -2.65
C ALA A 197 0.55 -0.57 -1.29
N GLY A 198 0.51 0.76 -1.18
CA GLY A 198 0.65 1.47 0.10
C GLY A 198 -0.50 1.17 1.06
N GLY A 199 -1.72 0.92 0.54
CA GLY A 199 -2.87 0.44 1.32
C GLY A 199 -2.61 -0.94 1.93
N ASN A 200 -2.01 -1.84 1.17
CA ASN A 200 -1.51 -3.11 1.70
C ASN A 200 -0.44 -2.91 2.79
N LEU A 201 0.50 -1.99 2.56
CA LEU A 201 1.53 -1.67 3.56
C LEU A 201 0.92 -1.10 4.85
N ALA A 202 -0.15 -0.30 4.77
CA ALA A 202 -0.89 0.17 5.94
C ALA A 202 -1.55 -1.00 6.69
N VAL A 203 -2.13 -1.97 5.98
CA VAL A 203 -2.66 -3.19 6.58
C VAL A 203 -1.56 -4.00 7.26
N LEU A 204 -0.44 -4.25 6.57
CA LEU A 204 0.68 -5.01 7.15
C LEU A 204 1.30 -4.31 8.36
N SER A 205 1.43 -2.99 8.34
CA SER A 205 1.88 -2.21 9.51
C SER A 205 0.92 -2.35 10.69
N SER A 206 -0.37 -2.52 10.42
CA SER A 206 -1.42 -2.69 11.43
C SER A 206 -1.57 -4.12 11.95
N THR A 207 -1.00 -5.11 11.28
CA THR A 207 -1.12 -6.53 11.64
C THR A 207 0.19 -7.16 12.09
N ALA A 208 1.35 -6.68 11.59
CA ALA A 208 2.67 -7.25 11.86
C ALA A 208 3.51 -6.46 12.89
N PHE A 209 2.92 -5.57 13.66
CA PHE A 209 3.63 -4.72 14.64
C PHE A 209 4.15 -5.47 15.87
N ASN A 210 3.67 -6.67 16.15
CA ASN A 210 4.07 -7.44 17.34
C ASN A 210 5.54 -7.92 17.29
N ALA A 211 6.12 -8.01 16.10
CA ALA A 211 7.51 -8.35 15.88
C ALA A 211 8.11 -7.37 14.87
N ARG A 212 9.31 -6.86 15.19
CA ARG A 212 10.06 -6.08 14.19
C ARG A 212 10.61 -7.00 13.11
N SER A 213 10.49 -6.56 11.88
CA SER A 213 11.07 -7.26 10.72
C SER A 213 12.57 -6.94 10.52
N TYR A 214 13.18 -6.23 11.47
CA TYR A 214 14.61 -5.90 11.52
C TYR A 214 15.12 -5.86 12.98
N ARG A 215 16.43 -5.91 13.15
CA ARG A 215 17.04 -5.75 14.48
C ARG A 215 17.01 -4.28 14.89
N PRO A 216 16.64 -3.95 16.15
CA PRO A 216 16.71 -2.58 16.68
C PRO A 216 18.08 -1.96 16.44
N ILE A 217 18.10 -0.67 16.08
CA ILE A 217 19.32 0.06 15.71
C ILE A 217 19.65 1.15 16.71
N ASP A 218 18.63 1.90 17.17
CA ASP A 218 18.79 3.01 18.12
C ASP A 218 17.58 3.13 19.05
N ASP A 219 17.55 4.17 19.88
CA ASP A 219 16.52 4.40 20.89
C ASP A 219 15.12 4.58 20.31
N SER A 220 14.99 5.06 19.06
CA SER A 220 13.69 5.18 18.41
C SER A 220 13.00 3.81 18.28
N ASP A 221 13.78 2.73 18.23
CA ASP A 221 13.23 1.37 18.13
C ASP A 221 12.67 0.82 19.44
N GLN A 222 12.81 1.55 20.56
CA GLN A 222 12.12 1.25 21.81
C GLN A 222 10.64 1.65 21.74
N ALA A 223 10.29 2.63 20.89
CA ALA A 223 8.92 3.04 20.67
C ALA A 223 8.16 2.00 19.84
N SER A 224 6.86 1.84 20.11
CA SER A 224 6.00 0.90 19.39
C SER A 224 5.85 1.28 17.93
N SER A 225 5.95 0.30 17.03
CA SER A 225 5.61 0.45 15.61
C SER A 225 4.13 0.18 15.31
N ARG A 226 3.28 -0.04 16.32
CA ARG A 226 1.84 -0.21 16.14
C ARG A 226 1.18 1.14 15.83
N PRO A 227 0.46 1.30 14.71
CA PRO A 227 -0.33 2.50 14.49
C PRO A 227 -1.55 2.53 15.44
N ASP A 228 -2.05 3.73 15.77
CA ASP A 228 -3.20 3.88 16.66
C ASP A 228 -4.52 3.81 15.89
N PHE A 229 -4.47 4.04 14.57
CA PHE A 229 -5.57 3.83 13.63
C PHE A 229 -5.02 3.59 12.21
N ALA A 230 -5.85 3.05 11.32
CA ALA A 230 -5.46 2.76 9.94
C ALA A 230 -6.53 3.16 8.93
N ILE A 231 -6.10 3.71 7.78
CA ILE A 231 -6.95 4.10 6.67
C ILE A 231 -6.39 3.51 5.36
N PRO A 232 -6.58 2.22 5.10
CA PRO A 232 -6.23 1.62 3.80
C PRO A 232 -7.23 2.05 2.72
N VAL A 233 -6.72 2.65 1.63
CA VAL A 233 -7.51 3.15 0.50
C VAL A 233 -7.24 2.25 -0.70
N TYR A 234 -8.26 1.62 -1.25
CA TYR A 234 -8.19 0.59 -2.30
C TYR A 234 -6.97 -0.33 -2.18
N PRO A 235 -6.80 -1.03 -1.03
CA PRO A 235 -5.61 -1.83 -0.77
C PRO A 235 -5.48 -3.00 -1.76
N GLY A 236 -4.28 -3.12 -2.36
CA GLY A 236 -3.93 -4.26 -3.21
C GLY A 236 -3.39 -5.45 -2.44
N HIS A 237 -3.09 -6.55 -3.13
CA HIS A 237 -2.40 -7.74 -2.58
C HIS A 237 -3.04 -8.35 -1.31
N MET A 238 -4.34 -8.19 -1.13
CA MET A 238 -5.04 -8.58 0.10
C MET A 238 -5.37 -10.07 0.17
N THR A 239 -5.38 -10.75 -0.98
CA THR A 239 -5.76 -12.16 -1.07
C THR A 239 -4.66 -13.00 -1.71
N MET A 240 -4.75 -14.31 -1.49
CA MET A 240 -3.90 -15.29 -2.18
C MET A 240 -4.33 -15.37 -3.65
N GLU A 241 -3.55 -14.83 -4.56
CA GLU A 241 -3.84 -14.87 -5.98
C GLU A 241 -3.59 -16.28 -6.55
N HIS A 242 -4.64 -16.88 -7.13
CA HIS A 242 -4.57 -18.14 -7.84
C HIS A 242 -4.78 -17.91 -9.34
N LYS A 243 -3.74 -18.00 -10.16
CA LYS A 243 -3.79 -17.70 -11.60
C LYS A 243 -4.88 -18.43 -12.42
N ASN A 244 -5.51 -19.47 -11.91
CA ASN A 244 -6.48 -20.28 -12.66
C ASN A 244 -7.90 -20.26 -12.05
N LYS A 245 -8.19 -19.33 -11.16
CA LYS A 245 -9.54 -19.14 -10.63
C LYS A 245 -10.06 -17.78 -11.06
N THR A 246 -11.35 -17.71 -11.32
CA THR A 246 -11.97 -16.41 -11.55
C THR A 246 -11.77 -15.53 -10.32
N PRO A 247 -11.70 -14.20 -10.48
CA PRO A 247 -11.61 -13.27 -9.34
C PRO A 247 -12.65 -13.55 -8.26
N ARG A 248 -13.85 -13.99 -8.64
CA ARG A 248 -14.96 -14.34 -7.73
C ARG A 248 -14.67 -15.59 -6.89
N GLU A 249 -13.97 -16.59 -7.43
CA GLU A 249 -13.63 -17.83 -6.72
C GLU A 249 -12.44 -17.65 -5.77
N VAL A 250 -11.51 -16.76 -6.13
CA VAL A 250 -10.37 -16.37 -5.29
C VAL A 250 -10.86 -15.46 -4.15
N ALA A 251 -11.70 -14.50 -4.49
CA ALA A 251 -12.27 -13.50 -3.60
C ALA A 251 -13.03 -14.08 -2.41
N ALA A 252 -13.60 -15.24 -2.56
CA ALA A 252 -14.52 -15.75 -1.57
C ALA A 252 -13.85 -16.30 -0.31
N ARG A 253 -12.51 -16.43 -0.19
CA ARG A 253 -12.03 -17.43 0.75
C ARG A 253 -10.89 -17.10 1.69
N GLU A 254 -9.80 -16.42 1.30
CA GLU A 254 -8.65 -16.31 2.21
C GLU A 254 -7.89 -14.99 2.06
N LEU A 255 -7.62 -14.33 3.16
CA LEU A 255 -6.62 -13.27 3.22
C LEU A 255 -5.24 -13.81 2.85
N ASN A 256 -4.40 -12.92 2.34
CA ASN A 256 -2.97 -13.19 2.23
C ASN A 256 -2.42 -13.61 3.61
N THR A 257 -1.64 -14.69 3.63
CA THR A 257 -1.11 -15.28 4.88
C THR A 257 -0.21 -14.35 5.68
N ASP A 258 0.30 -13.27 5.07
CA ASP A 258 1.05 -12.22 5.77
C ASP A 258 0.16 -11.34 6.64
N ILE A 259 -1.16 -11.33 6.37
CA ILE A 259 -2.14 -10.54 7.13
C ILE A 259 -2.68 -11.39 8.27
N VAL A 260 -2.06 -11.26 9.44
CA VAL A 260 -2.44 -12.04 10.64
C VAL A 260 -3.40 -11.23 11.50
N ILE A 261 -4.63 -11.70 11.63
CA ILE A 261 -5.64 -11.05 12.48
C ILE A 261 -5.34 -11.32 13.95
N SER A 262 -5.22 -10.24 14.73
CA SER A 262 -5.02 -10.27 16.18
C SER A 262 -5.92 -9.26 16.88
N SER A 263 -6.21 -9.46 18.16
CA SER A 263 -7.06 -8.57 18.96
C SER A 263 -6.48 -7.15 19.16
N ARG A 264 -5.25 -6.91 18.74
CA ARG A 264 -4.55 -5.64 18.89
C ARG A 264 -4.51 -4.78 17.62
N ILE A 265 -5.16 -5.22 16.54
CA ILE A 265 -5.30 -4.41 15.33
C ILE A 265 -6.06 -3.13 15.68
N PRO A 266 -5.57 -1.95 15.23
CA PRO A 266 -6.20 -0.67 15.55
C PRO A 266 -7.54 -0.48 14.83
N PRO A 267 -8.39 0.48 15.28
CA PRO A 267 -9.55 0.91 14.51
C PRO A 267 -9.17 1.20 13.06
N THR A 268 -9.96 0.65 12.14
CA THR A 268 -9.63 0.67 10.71
C THR A 268 -10.78 1.23 9.88
N LEU A 269 -10.48 2.20 9.02
CA LEU A 269 -11.38 2.72 7.99
C LEU A 269 -10.90 2.25 6.62
N LEU A 270 -11.65 1.38 5.97
CA LEU A 270 -11.40 0.96 4.58
C LEU A 270 -12.19 1.83 3.61
N ILE A 271 -11.54 2.26 2.54
CA ILE A 271 -12.10 3.11 1.50
C ILE A 271 -11.88 2.44 0.15
N HIS A 272 -12.96 2.21 -0.63
CA HIS A 272 -12.84 1.52 -1.90
C HIS A 272 -13.96 1.91 -2.88
N ALA A 273 -13.64 1.99 -4.17
CA ALA A 273 -14.63 2.13 -5.24
C ALA A 273 -15.04 0.74 -5.74
N LYS A 274 -16.35 0.56 -6.00
CA LYS A 274 -16.91 -0.72 -6.42
C LYS A 274 -16.51 -1.09 -7.86
N ASP A 275 -16.27 -0.09 -8.68
CA ASP A 275 -15.84 -0.20 -10.07
C ASP A 275 -14.31 -0.28 -10.24
N ASP A 276 -13.54 -0.47 -9.16
CA ASP A 276 -12.11 -0.71 -9.24
C ASP A 276 -11.80 -2.02 -9.96
N THR A 277 -11.14 -1.92 -11.12
CA THR A 277 -10.77 -3.07 -11.97
C THR A 277 -9.33 -3.54 -11.77
N VAL A 278 -8.54 -2.80 -10.99
CA VAL A 278 -7.13 -3.12 -10.70
C VAL A 278 -7.03 -3.92 -9.40
N ASP A 279 -7.51 -3.33 -8.30
CA ASP A 279 -7.60 -3.98 -7.00
C ASP A 279 -9.10 -4.12 -6.65
N PRO A 280 -9.68 -5.31 -6.87
CA PRO A 280 -11.13 -5.47 -6.76
C PRO A 280 -11.67 -5.22 -5.35
N ILE A 281 -12.87 -4.64 -5.23
CA ILE A 281 -13.56 -4.29 -3.97
C ILE A 281 -13.55 -5.40 -2.93
N HIS A 282 -13.62 -6.66 -3.37
CA HIS A 282 -13.64 -7.81 -2.45
C HIS A 282 -12.35 -7.93 -1.60
N TYR A 283 -11.25 -7.29 -1.98
CA TYR A 283 -10.05 -7.20 -1.15
C TYR A 283 -10.34 -6.50 0.18
N SER A 284 -11.03 -5.37 0.13
CA SER A 284 -11.47 -4.66 1.33
C SER A 284 -12.60 -5.39 2.06
N GLU A 285 -13.53 -6.01 1.33
CA GLU A 285 -14.64 -6.77 1.92
C GLU A 285 -14.15 -7.97 2.74
N ILE A 286 -13.18 -8.73 2.23
CA ILE A 286 -12.59 -9.86 2.96
C ILE A 286 -11.91 -9.37 4.24
N TYR A 287 -11.06 -8.35 4.16
CA TYR A 287 -10.36 -7.85 5.33
C TYR A 287 -11.34 -7.30 6.37
N ALA A 288 -12.33 -6.51 5.95
CA ALA A 288 -13.37 -6.02 6.84
C ALA A 288 -14.18 -7.15 7.49
N ARG A 289 -14.48 -8.21 6.75
CA ARG A 289 -15.15 -9.40 7.28
C ARG A 289 -14.33 -10.08 8.37
N GLU A 290 -13.04 -10.30 8.13
CA GLU A 290 -12.17 -10.95 9.13
C GLU A 290 -11.98 -10.10 10.38
N LEU A 291 -11.89 -8.77 10.23
CA LEU A 291 -11.85 -7.86 11.38
C LEU A 291 -13.15 -7.91 12.19
N ARG A 292 -14.32 -7.91 11.53
CA ARG A 292 -15.64 -8.03 12.20
C ARG A 292 -15.78 -9.38 12.91
N ASN A 293 -15.37 -10.48 12.28
CA ASN A 293 -15.38 -11.81 12.88
C ASN A 293 -14.53 -11.88 14.14
N ALA A 294 -13.45 -11.10 14.20
CA ALA A 294 -12.59 -10.99 15.38
C ALA A 294 -13.11 -9.98 16.43
N GLY A 295 -14.26 -9.36 16.21
CA GLY A 295 -14.83 -8.33 17.10
C GLY A 295 -14.07 -7.01 17.11
N LEU A 296 -13.33 -6.69 16.04
CA LEU A 296 -12.51 -5.49 15.90
C LEU A 296 -13.29 -4.33 15.28
N ASP A 297 -12.85 -3.11 15.60
CA ASP A 297 -13.47 -1.87 15.11
C ASP A 297 -13.07 -1.62 13.66
N VAL A 298 -14.01 -1.82 12.75
CA VAL A 298 -13.81 -1.61 11.31
C VAL A 298 -14.99 -0.93 10.64
N THR A 299 -14.71 0.10 9.89
CA THR A 299 -15.64 0.78 8.97
C THR A 299 -15.19 0.48 7.55
N LEU A 300 -16.12 0.16 6.65
CA LEU A 300 -15.86 -0.01 5.22
C LEU A 300 -16.78 0.93 4.45
N ASN A 301 -16.20 1.96 3.85
CA ASN A 301 -16.87 2.90 2.96
C ASN A 301 -16.69 2.44 1.52
N ILE A 302 -17.82 2.13 0.86
CA ILE A 302 -17.89 1.71 -0.53
C ILE A 302 -18.50 2.83 -1.35
N TYR A 303 -17.84 3.20 -2.44
CA TYR A 303 -18.31 4.19 -3.41
C TYR A 303 -18.66 3.48 -4.71
N GLU A 304 -19.77 3.83 -5.35
CA GLU A 304 -20.24 3.14 -6.56
C GLU A 304 -19.28 3.36 -7.73
N THR A 305 -18.71 4.58 -7.84
CA THR A 305 -17.81 4.98 -8.91
C THR A 305 -16.56 5.69 -8.40
N GLY A 306 -15.46 5.54 -9.14
CA GLY A 306 -14.15 6.15 -8.82
C GLY A 306 -12.98 5.38 -9.40
N GLY A 307 -13.17 4.11 -9.71
CA GLY A 307 -12.14 3.23 -10.24
C GLY A 307 -10.98 3.03 -9.29
N HIS A 308 -9.79 2.80 -9.87
CA HIS A 308 -8.53 2.71 -9.11
C HIS A 308 -7.78 4.05 -9.15
N ALA A 309 -6.97 4.31 -8.11
CA ALA A 309 -6.08 5.47 -8.01
C ALA A 309 -6.80 6.84 -8.07
N PHE A 310 -8.00 6.94 -7.49
CA PHE A 310 -8.73 8.21 -7.43
C PHE A 310 -8.01 9.26 -6.56
N GLY A 311 -7.15 8.86 -5.61
CA GLY A 311 -6.38 9.77 -4.76
C GLY A 311 -7.24 10.82 -4.07
N VAL A 312 -6.75 12.07 -4.00
CA VAL A 312 -7.45 13.22 -3.37
C VAL A 312 -8.02 14.22 -4.38
N ARG A 313 -7.87 14.00 -5.67
CA ARG A 313 -8.43 14.90 -6.69
C ARG A 313 -9.88 14.57 -6.99
N LYS A 314 -10.69 15.61 -7.08
CA LYS A 314 -12.09 15.47 -7.52
C LYS A 314 -12.15 15.11 -8.99
N GLN A 315 -12.91 14.06 -9.31
CA GLN A 315 -13.07 13.50 -10.65
C GLN A 315 -14.52 13.51 -11.14
N GLY A 316 -15.45 14.06 -10.35
CA GLY A 316 -16.88 14.03 -10.63
C GLY A 316 -17.52 12.66 -10.36
N THR A 317 -16.90 11.86 -9.50
CA THR A 317 -17.34 10.51 -9.13
C THR A 317 -17.76 10.44 -7.66
N ASP A 318 -18.37 9.33 -7.24
CA ASP A 318 -18.80 9.16 -5.85
C ASP A 318 -17.65 9.22 -4.85
N THR A 319 -16.45 8.86 -5.30
CA THR A 319 -15.25 8.95 -4.46
C THR A 319 -14.85 10.38 -4.11
N ASP A 320 -15.39 11.42 -4.75
CA ASP A 320 -15.05 12.81 -4.43
C ASP A 320 -15.35 13.22 -2.98
N ARG A 321 -16.18 12.46 -2.28
CA ARG A 321 -16.56 12.71 -0.86
C ARG A 321 -15.73 11.93 0.17
N TRP A 322 -14.87 10.99 -0.28
CA TRP A 322 -14.17 10.10 0.65
C TRP A 322 -13.31 10.85 1.68
N MET A 323 -12.76 11.99 1.29
CA MET A 323 -11.92 12.82 2.18
C MET A 323 -12.72 13.40 3.34
N ASP A 324 -13.94 13.88 3.06
CA ASP A 324 -14.86 14.39 4.10
C ASP A 324 -15.31 13.24 5.01
N ASP A 325 -15.69 12.09 4.43
CA ASP A 325 -16.08 10.89 5.18
C ASP A 325 -14.96 10.39 6.10
N ALA A 326 -13.70 10.48 5.65
CA ALA A 326 -12.52 10.11 6.45
C ALA A 326 -12.29 11.09 7.62
N LEU A 327 -12.44 12.40 7.39
CA LEU A 327 -12.34 13.39 8.47
C LEU A 327 -13.46 13.22 9.50
N ASP A 328 -14.68 12.91 9.08
CA ASP A 328 -15.80 12.64 9.98
C ASP A 328 -15.56 11.37 10.81
N TRP A 329 -14.98 10.32 10.19
CA TRP A 329 -14.59 9.12 10.92
C TRP A 329 -13.49 9.44 11.97
N LEU A 330 -12.47 10.22 11.61
CA LEU A 330 -11.42 10.64 12.55
C LEU A 330 -11.99 11.45 13.74
N ARG A 331 -12.95 12.35 13.49
CA ARG A 331 -13.66 13.08 14.54
C ARG A 331 -14.47 12.15 15.44
N ALA A 332 -15.22 11.23 14.85
CA ALA A 332 -16.00 10.24 15.60
C ALA A 332 -15.14 9.33 16.50
N LYS A 333 -13.88 9.12 16.13
CA LYS A 333 -12.89 8.38 16.94
C LYS A 333 -12.14 9.25 17.96
N GLY A 334 -12.39 10.54 18.03
CA GLY A 334 -11.70 11.46 18.95
C GLY A 334 -10.21 11.68 18.58
N ILE A 335 -9.87 11.45 17.32
CA ILE A 335 -8.52 11.68 16.79
C ILE A 335 -8.35 13.15 16.43
N LEU A 336 -9.38 13.74 15.80
CA LEU A 336 -9.49 15.16 15.48
C LEU A 336 -10.36 15.91 16.48
#